data_00a17ed4a332f12b668b28b535dc9db9
#
_entry.id   00a17ed4a332f12b668b28b535dc9db9
#
_cell.length_a   1.000
_cell.length_b   1.000
_cell.length_c   1.000
_cell.angle_alpha   90.00
_cell.angle_beta   90.00
_cell.angle_gamma   90.00
#
_symmetry.space_group_name_H-M   'P 1'
#
loop_
_entity.id
_entity.type
_entity.pdbx_description
1 polymer ?
#
loop_
_entity_poly.entity_id
_entity_poly.type
_entity_poly.pdbx_seq_one_letter_code
_entity_poly.pdbx_strand_id
1 'polypeptide(L)'
;QPACSAGTLCDMLNQHSAQNETIEKEMKKIIIILSTTFFFFQSCGNGTEKKTTNTKKKVHTTVATIPTKFTSLLRPNEKLELGKIYTDKVKYVNFDDNGDNWLFLVKKDKDTTALISLDIEKSEFIRGDELEIQWKMDSIRNAGDPEFLDFREFLVSAKKIKPLKLTDKKIKFLWREEEDGISYIKLNEEYIKQISEPEKAVLAYVATKIGNECEWDGKANENRSNLKCKILWSLDLGYQCSYTHLDFLRFWFRNNKGILKELENCPTTPDGATVQDTFDEINLEIEGNIITVFFKANGINMREEKTWSWTEKHIFEFKKNELILLKKDISQMERGTFEVRGN
;
A
#
# COMPACT_ATOMS: atom_id res chain seq x y z
N GLN A 1 13.85 -28.14 42.19
CA GLN A 1 13.81 -26.73 41.79
C GLN A 1 15.09 -26.41 41.04
N PRO A 2 15.05 -26.08 39.74
CA PRO A 2 16.17 -25.46 39.05
C PRO A 2 16.04 -23.94 39.13
N ALA A 3 17.12 -23.28 39.48
CA ALA A 3 17.26 -21.84 39.56
C ALA A 3 17.21 -21.22 38.13
N CYS A 4 16.34 -20.27 37.92
CA CYS A 4 16.31 -19.43 36.71
C CYS A 4 17.46 -18.43 36.76
N SER A 5 18.41 -18.57 35.85
CA SER A 5 19.30 -17.48 35.47
C SER A 5 18.74 -16.84 34.20
N ALA A 6 17.94 -15.81 34.35
CA ALA A 6 17.38 -15.03 33.25
C ALA A 6 17.21 -13.56 33.68
N GLY A 7 18.35 -12.86 33.81
CA GLY A 7 18.36 -11.44 34.15
C GLY A 7 17.97 -10.50 33.00
N THR A 8 17.90 -10.97 31.75
CA THR A 8 17.75 -10.07 30.59
C THR A 8 16.31 -9.96 30.04
N LEU A 9 15.48 -10.96 30.22
CA LEU A 9 14.12 -10.95 29.69
C LEU A 9 13.13 -10.22 30.62
N CYS A 10 13.36 -10.29 31.94
CA CYS A 10 12.57 -9.59 32.96
C CYS A 10 12.76 -8.07 32.91
N ASP A 11 13.98 -7.61 32.62
CA ASP A 11 14.26 -6.17 32.49
C ASP A 11 13.62 -5.53 31.23
N MET A 12 13.54 -6.26 30.12
CA MET A 12 12.88 -5.77 28.92
C MET A 12 11.36 -5.66 29.10
N LEU A 13 10.73 -6.60 29.80
CA LEU A 13 9.29 -6.56 30.05
C LEU A 13 8.91 -5.44 31.02
N ASN A 14 9.76 -5.17 32.02
CA ASN A 14 9.56 -4.06 32.94
C ASN A 14 9.79 -2.69 32.30
N GLN A 15 10.71 -2.55 31.35
CA GLN A 15 10.90 -1.32 30.59
C GLN A 15 9.72 -1.01 29.66
N HIS A 16 9.12 -2.02 29.02
CA HIS A 16 7.92 -1.84 28.18
C HIS A 16 6.69 -1.44 29.00
N SER A 17 6.52 -1.99 30.20
CA SER A 17 5.43 -1.61 31.11
C SER A 17 5.57 -0.16 31.59
N ALA A 18 6.78 0.26 31.94
CA ALA A 18 7.06 1.63 32.41
C ALA A 18 6.87 2.69 31.29
N GLN A 19 7.21 2.34 30.05
CA GLN A 19 6.98 3.23 28.90
C GLN A 19 5.50 3.43 28.60
N ASN A 20 4.68 2.38 28.67
CA ASN A 20 3.24 2.48 28.44
C ASN A 20 2.53 3.30 29.52
N GLU A 21 2.91 3.18 30.80
CA GLU A 21 2.37 4.02 31.87
C GLU A 21 2.73 5.50 31.69
N THR A 22 3.93 5.78 31.17
CA THR A 22 4.37 7.18 30.92
C THR A 22 3.60 7.81 29.78
N ILE A 23 3.35 7.08 28.69
CA ILE A 23 2.56 7.55 27.54
C ILE A 23 1.10 7.80 27.96
N GLU A 24 0.51 6.92 28.76
CA GLU A 24 -0.86 7.09 29.26
C GLU A 24 -1.01 8.31 30.18
N LYS A 25 0.00 8.59 31.03
CA LYS A 25 0.04 9.78 31.87
C LYS A 25 0.18 11.07 31.08
N GLU A 26 0.99 11.10 30.04
CA GLU A 26 1.15 12.28 29.18
C GLU A 26 -0.10 12.53 28.32
N MET A 27 -0.75 11.50 27.81
CA MET A 27 -2.04 11.65 27.10
C MET A 27 -3.14 12.21 28.03
N LYS A 28 -3.22 11.77 29.29
CA LYS A 28 -4.18 12.31 30.26
C LYS A 28 -3.93 13.79 30.56
N LYS A 29 -2.69 14.24 30.63
CA LYS A 29 -2.34 15.66 30.80
C LYS A 29 -2.77 16.52 29.60
N ILE A 30 -2.60 16.02 28.36
CA ILE A 30 -2.99 16.74 27.15
C ILE A 30 -4.52 16.91 27.10
N ILE A 31 -5.29 15.88 27.47
CA ILE A 31 -6.75 15.96 27.53
C ILE A 31 -7.23 16.98 28.58
N ILE A 32 -6.56 17.07 29.72
CA ILE A 32 -6.91 18.06 30.77
C ILE A 32 -6.60 19.49 30.31
N ILE A 33 -5.50 19.73 29.60
CA ILE A 33 -5.14 21.05 29.07
C ILE A 33 -6.12 21.51 27.98
N LEU A 34 -6.57 20.58 27.11
CA LEU A 34 -7.59 20.90 26.09
C LEU A 34 -8.98 21.22 26.69
N SER A 35 -9.35 20.60 27.80
CA SER A 35 -10.65 20.86 28.46
C SER A 35 -10.68 22.17 29.23
N THR A 36 -9.55 22.68 29.73
CA THR A 36 -9.47 23.97 30.45
C THR A 36 -9.44 25.17 29.52
N THR A 37 -9.01 25.05 28.28
CA THR A 37 -9.03 26.15 27.30
C THR A 37 -10.42 26.44 26.72
N PHE A 38 -11.38 25.51 26.85
CA PHE A 38 -12.74 25.73 26.36
C PHE A 38 -13.64 26.56 27.29
N PHE A 39 -13.22 26.83 28.54
CA PHE A 39 -14.03 27.58 29.54
C PHE A 39 -13.76 29.09 29.64
N PHE A 40 -12.83 29.66 28.85
CA PHE A 40 -12.46 31.07 28.95
C PHE A 40 -13.06 32.00 27.89
N PHE A 41 -13.98 31.55 27.04
CA PHE A 41 -14.63 32.41 26.05
C PHE A 41 -16.10 32.77 26.36
N GLN A 42 -16.51 32.67 27.61
CA GLN A 42 -17.77 33.29 28.03
C GLN A 42 -17.50 34.40 29.06
N SER A 43 -17.24 35.63 28.62
CA SER A 43 -17.39 36.79 29.47
C SER A 43 -17.67 38.07 28.69
N CYS A 44 -18.84 38.59 28.96
CA CYS A 44 -19.23 40.02 29.05
C CYS A 44 -19.12 40.92 27.82
N GLY A 45 -20.27 41.25 27.31
CA GLY A 45 -20.54 42.49 26.61
C GLY A 45 -21.85 43.09 27.13
N ASN A 46 -21.75 44.00 28.09
CA ASN A 46 -22.86 44.76 28.63
C ASN A 46 -23.45 45.72 27.58
N GLY A 47 -24.72 45.89 27.69
CA GLY A 47 -25.61 46.53 26.78
C GLY A 47 -25.38 48.00 26.47
N THR A 48 -25.89 48.36 25.34
CA THR A 48 -26.46 49.69 25.10
C THR A 48 -27.60 49.52 24.08
N GLU A 49 -28.79 49.82 24.54
CA GLU A 49 -29.97 49.89 23.67
C GLU A 49 -29.74 50.90 22.55
N LYS A 50 -29.84 50.48 21.32
CA LYS A 50 -30.06 51.35 20.17
C LYS A 50 -31.15 50.78 19.27
N LYS A 51 -32.15 51.65 19.12
CA LYS A 51 -33.32 51.57 18.27
C LYS A 51 -33.22 50.65 17.05
N THR A 52 -34.15 49.76 17.03
CA THR A 52 -34.48 48.85 15.90
C THR A 52 -34.93 49.67 14.69
N THR A 53 -34.07 49.77 13.68
CA THR A 53 -34.49 50.10 12.33
C THR A 53 -34.61 48.79 11.58
N ASN A 54 -35.83 48.39 11.27
CA ASN A 54 -36.17 47.24 10.44
C ASN A 54 -35.65 47.43 9.01
N THR A 55 -34.41 47.09 8.76
CA THR A 55 -33.93 46.88 7.40
C THR A 55 -34.19 45.45 7.02
N LYS A 56 -35.26 45.21 6.27
CA LYS A 56 -35.51 43.93 5.60
C LYS A 56 -34.28 43.57 4.75
N LYS A 57 -33.40 42.76 5.29
CA LYS A 57 -32.30 42.16 4.54
C LYS A 57 -32.93 41.23 3.50
N LYS A 58 -32.98 41.70 2.24
CA LYS A 58 -33.38 40.89 1.08
C LYS A 58 -32.40 39.73 0.98
N VAL A 59 -32.82 38.57 1.43
CA VAL A 59 -32.07 37.31 1.22
C VAL A 59 -32.07 37.13 -0.29
N HIS A 60 -30.96 37.46 -0.93
CA HIS A 60 -30.69 37.05 -2.29
C HIS A 60 -30.47 35.54 -2.24
N THR A 61 -31.54 34.78 -2.40
CA THR A 61 -31.44 33.36 -2.76
C THR A 61 -30.89 33.31 -4.17
N THR A 62 -29.58 33.23 -4.31
CA THR A 62 -28.94 32.92 -5.57
C THR A 62 -29.33 31.47 -5.88
N VAL A 63 -30.36 31.31 -6.70
CA VAL A 63 -30.70 29.99 -7.26
C VAL A 63 -29.48 29.60 -8.08
N ALA A 64 -28.71 28.61 -7.61
CA ALA A 64 -27.61 28.07 -8.36
C ALA A 64 -28.16 27.52 -9.69
N THR A 65 -27.75 28.16 -10.78
CA THR A 65 -28.18 27.74 -12.11
C THR A 65 -27.53 26.39 -12.38
N ILE A 66 -28.31 25.31 -12.43
CA ILE A 66 -27.82 23.97 -12.75
C ILE A 66 -27.21 24.01 -14.15
N PRO A 67 -25.95 23.62 -14.34
CA PRO A 67 -25.34 23.54 -15.66
C PRO A 67 -26.18 22.64 -16.55
N THR A 68 -26.44 23.06 -17.77
CA THR A 68 -27.25 22.27 -18.74
C THR A 68 -26.39 21.29 -19.51
N LYS A 69 -25.08 21.29 -19.31
CA LYS A 69 -24.12 20.45 -20.05
C LYS A 69 -22.99 20.04 -19.17
N PHE A 70 -22.75 18.75 -19.10
CA PHE A 70 -21.65 18.15 -18.36
C PHE A 70 -20.69 17.46 -19.31
N THR A 71 -19.42 17.31 -18.89
CA THR A 71 -18.37 16.57 -19.61
C THR A 71 -17.75 15.56 -18.67
N SER A 72 -17.23 14.46 -19.20
CA SER A 72 -16.50 13.43 -18.44
C SER A 72 -15.37 12.88 -19.30
N LEU A 73 -14.26 12.49 -18.66
CA LEU A 73 -13.17 11.77 -19.32
C LEU A 73 -13.61 10.40 -19.86
N LEU A 74 -14.68 9.82 -19.32
CA LEU A 74 -15.27 8.59 -19.85
C LEU A 74 -15.89 8.80 -21.22
N ARG A 75 -16.38 10.03 -21.52
CA ARG A 75 -17.02 10.42 -22.79
C ARG A 75 -16.65 11.85 -23.19
N PRO A 76 -15.38 12.12 -23.54
CA PRO A 76 -14.87 13.49 -23.70
C PRO A 76 -15.55 14.29 -24.81
N ASN A 77 -16.15 13.62 -25.79
CA ASN A 77 -16.79 14.26 -26.93
C ASN A 77 -18.33 14.28 -26.84
N GLU A 78 -18.91 13.85 -25.74
CA GLU A 78 -20.35 13.77 -25.52
C GLU A 78 -20.82 14.84 -24.53
N LYS A 79 -21.96 15.43 -24.79
CA LYS A 79 -22.64 16.30 -23.82
C LYS A 79 -23.54 15.44 -22.97
N LEU A 80 -23.21 15.38 -21.68
CA LEU A 80 -23.90 14.53 -20.73
C LEU A 80 -25.11 15.24 -20.13
N GLU A 81 -26.12 14.45 -19.78
CA GLU A 81 -27.36 14.87 -19.13
C GLU A 81 -27.36 14.41 -17.68
N LEU A 82 -27.83 15.27 -16.76
CA LEU A 82 -27.90 14.97 -15.34
C LEU A 82 -28.88 13.81 -15.11
N GLY A 83 -28.46 12.83 -14.30
CA GLY A 83 -29.27 11.66 -13.92
C GLY A 83 -29.40 10.58 -15.00
N LYS A 84 -28.99 10.83 -16.23
CA LYS A 84 -29.02 9.85 -17.32
C LYS A 84 -27.96 8.77 -17.11
N ILE A 85 -28.37 7.52 -17.24
CA ILE A 85 -27.46 6.37 -17.10
C ILE A 85 -26.72 6.14 -18.42
N TYR A 86 -25.41 6.04 -18.31
CA TYR A 86 -24.49 5.71 -19.40
C TYR A 86 -23.85 4.36 -19.14
N THR A 87 -23.53 3.61 -20.20
CA THR A 87 -22.83 2.33 -20.11
C THR A 87 -21.52 2.42 -20.85
N ASP A 88 -20.42 2.05 -20.19
CA ASP A 88 -19.08 2.07 -20.76
C ASP A 88 -18.29 0.81 -20.39
N LYS A 89 -17.34 0.43 -21.29
CA LYS A 89 -16.35 -0.58 -21.01
C LYS A 89 -15.06 0.10 -20.54
N VAL A 90 -14.55 -0.34 -19.41
CA VAL A 90 -13.41 0.27 -18.73
C VAL A 90 -12.50 -0.81 -18.12
N LYS A 91 -11.30 -0.45 -17.73
CA LYS A 91 -10.44 -1.29 -16.88
C LYS A 91 -10.52 -0.80 -15.44
N TYR A 92 -10.69 -1.73 -14.52
CA TYR A 92 -10.61 -1.42 -13.09
C TYR A 92 -9.20 -1.01 -12.69
N VAL A 93 -9.08 0.03 -11.87
CA VAL A 93 -7.81 0.52 -11.36
C VAL A 93 -7.70 0.29 -9.85
N ASN A 94 -8.62 0.82 -9.07
CA ASN A 94 -8.59 0.75 -7.62
C ASN A 94 -9.94 1.14 -7.00
N PHE A 95 -10.08 0.86 -5.71
CA PHE A 95 -11.15 1.40 -4.87
C PHE A 95 -10.49 2.16 -3.72
N ASP A 96 -10.86 3.42 -3.54
CA ASP A 96 -10.33 4.29 -2.51
C ASP A 96 -11.45 4.67 -1.54
N ASP A 97 -11.28 4.27 -0.28
CA ASP A 97 -12.22 4.51 0.82
C ASP A 97 -11.66 5.47 1.90
N ASN A 98 -10.55 6.17 1.58
CA ASN A 98 -9.86 7.03 2.55
C ASN A 98 -10.42 8.45 2.66
N GLY A 99 -11.39 8.83 1.83
CA GLY A 99 -11.97 10.17 1.79
C GLY A 99 -13.43 10.23 2.26
N ASP A 100 -14.05 11.40 2.10
CA ASP A 100 -15.47 11.63 2.41
C ASP A 100 -16.41 10.80 1.54
N ASN A 101 -15.93 10.33 0.41
CA ASN A 101 -16.67 9.51 -0.52
C ASN A 101 -15.81 8.31 -0.95
N TRP A 102 -16.43 7.18 -1.12
CA TRP A 102 -15.80 6.03 -1.74
C TRP A 102 -15.63 6.27 -3.24
N LEU A 103 -14.42 6.07 -3.74
CA LEU A 103 -14.06 6.32 -5.12
C LEU A 103 -13.74 5.01 -5.84
N PHE A 104 -14.50 4.74 -6.89
CA PHE A 104 -14.26 3.61 -7.79
C PHE A 104 -13.46 4.12 -9.00
N LEU A 105 -12.17 3.80 -9.04
CA LEU A 105 -11.25 4.27 -10.06
C LEU A 105 -11.24 3.33 -11.26
N VAL A 106 -11.46 3.89 -12.43
CA VAL A 106 -11.45 3.15 -13.69
C VAL A 106 -10.59 3.86 -14.73
N LYS A 107 -10.08 3.09 -15.68
CA LYS A 107 -9.32 3.61 -16.82
C LYS A 107 -10.04 3.31 -18.11
N LYS A 108 -10.24 4.34 -18.92
CA LYS A 108 -10.71 4.23 -20.30
C LYS A 108 -9.68 4.87 -21.22
N ASP A 109 -9.16 4.11 -22.16
CA ASP A 109 -8.04 4.50 -23.03
C ASP A 109 -6.82 4.98 -22.23
N LYS A 110 -6.51 6.27 -22.23
CA LYS A 110 -5.38 6.86 -21.52
C LYS A 110 -5.79 7.49 -20.18
N ASP A 111 -7.08 7.76 -19.99
CA ASP A 111 -7.57 8.56 -18.90
C ASP A 111 -8.07 7.70 -17.74
N THR A 112 -7.77 8.14 -16.52
CA THR A 112 -8.29 7.54 -15.28
C THR A 112 -9.36 8.48 -14.71
N THR A 113 -10.50 7.90 -14.36
CA THR A 113 -11.65 8.62 -13.79
C THR A 113 -12.03 7.97 -12.48
N ALA A 114 -12.33 8.79 -11.47
CA ALA A 114 -12.88 8.36 -10.20
C ALA A 114 -14.39 8.58 -10.20
N LEU A 115 -15.16 7.51 -10.00
CA LEU A 115 -16.60 7.57 -9.84
C LEU A 115 -16.96 7.44 -8.37
N ILE A 116 -17.88 8.25 -7.87
CA ILE A 116 -18.43 8.10 -6.53
C ILE A 116 -19.23 6.82 -6.46
N SER A 117 -18.94 5.98 -5.48
CA SER A 117 -19.62 4.70 -5.23
C SER A 117 -20.39 4.80 -3.92
N LEU A 118 -21.69 4.56 -3.95
CA LEU A 118 -22.54 4.62 -2.74
C LEU A 118 -22.80 3.24 -2.14
N ASP A 119 -22.79 2.17 -2.96
CA ASP A 119 -23.26 0.85 -2.57
C ASP A 119 -22.30 -0.30 -2.84
N ILE A 120 -21.12 -0.04 -3.42
CA ILE A 120 -20.16 -1.10 -3.76
C ILE A 120 -19.05 -1.11 -2.73
N GLU A 121 -19.25 -1.82 -1.64
CA GLU A 121 -18.21 -2.19 -0.70
C GLU A 121 -17.27 -3.20 -1.36
N LYS A 122 -15.94 -3.01 -1.15
CA LYS A 122 -14.83 -3.91 -1.51
C LYS A 122 -15.13 -4.89 -2.64
N SER A 123 -14.98 -4.41 -3.85
CA SER A 123 -15.24 -5.20 -5.06
C SER A 123 -14.30 -6.41 -5.18
N GLU A 124 -14.80 -7.53 -5.69
CA GLU A 124 -13.97 -8.68 -6.10
C GLU A 124 -13.12 -8.38 -7.35
N PHE A 125 -13.06 -7.13 -7.78
CA PHE A 125 -12.29 -6.71 -8.95
C PHE A 125 -10.83 -6.52 -8.58
N ILE A 126 -9.95 -6.87 -9.52
CA ILE A 126 -8.52 -6.61 -9.42
C ILE A 126 -8.08 -5.67 -10.55
N ARG A 127 -7.04 -4.90 -10.30
CA ARG A 127 -6.49 -3.97 -11.28
C ARG A 127 -6.25 -4.66 -12.62
N GLY A 128 -6.82 -4.12 -13.69
CA GLY A 128 -6.73 -4.66 -15.03
C GLY A 128 -7.92 -5.51 -15.49
N ASP A 129 -8.85 -5.88 -14.59
CA ASP A 129 -10.12 -6.48 -15.01
C ASP A 129 -10.88 -5.56 -15.97
N GLU A 130 -11.38 -6.10 -17.07
CA GLU A 130 -12.29 -5.36 -17.94
C GLU A 130 -13.72 -5.43 -17.39
N LEU A 131 -14.29 -4.26 -17.17
CA LEU A 131 -15.63 -4.10 -16.61
C LEU A 131 -16.56 -3.43 -17.63
N GLU A 132 -17.82 -3.79 -17.57
CA GLU A 132 -18.93 -2.98 -18.06
C GLU A 132 -19.51 -2.25 -16.85
N ILE A 133 -19.48 -0.92 -16.89
CA ILE A 133 -20.01 -0.07 -15.84
C ILE A 133 -21.25 0.68 -16.32
N GLN A 134 -22.22 0.84 -15.42
CA GLN A 134 -23.27 1.84 -15.57
C GLN A 134 -22.97 3.01 -14.63
N TRP A 135 -23.08 4.21 -15.12
CA TRP A 135 -22.76 5.41 -14.36
C TRP A 135 -23.63 6.59 -14.81
N LYS A 136 -23.68 7.65 -14.00
CA LYS A 136 -24.43 8.88 -14.31
C LYS A 136 -23.70 10.10 -13.79
N MET A 137 -23.97 11.26 -14.40
CA MET A 137 -23.69 12.55 -13.75
C MET A 137 -24.76 12.82 -12.72
N ASP A 138 -24.37 13.14 -11.49
CA ASP A 138 -25.30 13.52 -10.43
C ASP A 138 -24.72 14.62 -9.56
N SER A 139 -25.56 15.24 -8.77
CA SER A 139 -25.18 16.30 -7.85
C SER A 139 -24.73 15.75 -6.50
N ILE A 140 -23.73 16.39 -5.92
CA ILE A 140 -23.24 16.10 -4.56
C ILE A 140 -23.06 17.40 -3.80
N ARG A 141 -23.25 17.35 -2.49
CA ARG A 141 -22.89 18.41 -1.54
C ARG A 141 -21.68 17.98 -0.77
N ASN A 142 -20.65 18.80 -0.80
CA ASN A 142 -19.41 18.48 -0.08
C ASN A 142 -19.63 18.54 1.44
N ALA A 143 -19.00 17.60 2.16
CA ALA A 143 -18.93 17.68 3.61
C ALA A 143 -18.20 18.97 4.03
N GLY A 144 -18.80 19.78 4.89
CA GLY A 144 -18.23 21.06 5.32
C GLY A 144 -18.73 22.29 4.54
N ASP A 145 -19.28 22.12 3.34
CA ASP A 145 -19.97 23.20 2.60
C ASP A 145 -21.27 22.69 1.96
N PRO A 146 -22.32 22.52 2.76
CA PRO A 146 -23.59 21.97 2.27
C PRO A 146 -24.35 22.93 1.35
N GLU A 147 -23.95 24.18 1.21
CA GLU A 147 -24.56 25.15 0.31
C GLU A 147 -23.96 25.04 -1.11
N PHE A 148 -22.73 24.51 -1.21
CA PHE A 148 -22.08 24.31 -2.49
C PHE A 148 -22.55 23.00 -3.14
N LEU A 149 -23.12 23.12 -4.33
CA LEU A 149 -23.57 21.99 -5.15
C LEU A 149 -22.52 21.71 -6.23
N ASP A 150 -21.89 20.53 -6.18
CA ASP A 150 -20.98 20.04 -7.21
C ASP A 150 -21.64 18.93 -8.05
N PHE A 151 -21.04 18.57 -9.17
CA PHE A 151 -21.53 17.56 -10.08
C PHE A 151 -20.40 16.60 -10.42
N ARG A 152 -20.64 15.32 -10.18
CA ARG A 152 -19.63 14.26 -10.33
C ARG A 152 -20.20 13.03 -11.03
N GLU A 153 -19.30 12.18 -11.46
CA GLU A 153 -19.65 10.86 -11.95
C GLU A 153 -19.97 9.93 -10.79
N PHE A 154 -21.13 9.27 -10.85
CA PHE A 154 -21.57 8.27 -9.88
C PHE A 154 -21.63 6.90 -10.53
N LEU A 155 -21.04 5.92 -9.90
CA LEU A 155 -21.17 4.52 -10.26
C LEU A 155 -22.59 4.02 -9.89
N VAL A 156 -23.28 3.40 -10.84
CA VAL A 156 -24.58 2.75 -10.63
C VAL A 156 -24.41 1.24 -10.48
N SER A 157 -23.59 0.64 -11.36
CA SER A 157 -23.26 -0.78 -11.29
C SER A 157 -21.95 -1.07 -12.01
N ALA A 158 -21.29 -2.16 -11.63
CA ALA A 158 -20.13 -2.68 -12.33
C ALA A 158 -20.24 -4.20 -12.49
N LYS A 159 -19.89 -4.69 -13.67
CA LYS A 159 -19.89 -6.12 -14.00
C LYS A 159 -18.60 -6.49 -14.70
N LYS A 160 -17.91 -7.52 -14.19
CA LYS A 160 -16.73 -8.06 -14.87
C LYS A 160 -17.13 -8.73 -16.18
N ILE A 161 -16.53 -8.28 -17.29
CA ILE A 161 -16.71 -8.86 -18.61
C ILE A 161 -15.54 -9.71 -19.05
N LYS A 162 -14.31 -9.36 -18.60
CA LYS A 162 -13.13 -10.20 -18.77
C LYS A 162 -12.22 -10.11 -17.55
N PRO A 163 -11.70 -11.24 -17.06
CA PRO A 163 -10.67 -11.24 -16.04
C PRO A 163 -9.35 -10.71 -16.62
N LEU A 164 -8.48 -10.21 -15.73
CA LEU A 164 -7.09 -9.92 -16.07
C LEU A 164 -6.46 -11.15 -16.72
N LYS A 165 -5.74 -10.93 -17.82
CA LYS A 165 -4.85 -11.92 -18.43
C LYS A 165 -3.41 -11.46 -18.30
N LEU A 166 -2.57 -12.37 -17.89
CA LEU A 166 -1.12 -12.15 -17.90
C LEU A 166 -0.61 -12.14 -19.35
N THR A 167 0.48 -11.43 -19.57
CA THR A 167 1.17 -11.41 -20.86
C THR A 167 2.46 -12.18 -20.75
N ASP A 168 2.72 -13.09 -21.70
CA ASP A 168 3.94 -13.87 -21.74
C ASP A 168 5.16 -12.97 -21.85
N LYS A 169 6.12 -13.13 -20.96
CA LYS A 169 7.34 -12.32 -20.93
C LYS A 169 8.39 -12.91 -19.98
N LYS A 170 9.65 -12.53 -20.23
CA LYS A 170 10.78 -12.79 -19.33
C LYS A 170 11.36 -11.48 -18.88
N ILE A 171 11.50 -11.30 -17.58
CA ILE A 171 11.88 -10.04 -16.95
C ILE A 171 13.03 -10.28 -15.98
N LYS A 172 14.11 -9.53 -16.17
CA LYS A 172 15.09 -9.28 -15.12
C LYS A 172 14.55 -8.14 -14.25
N PHE A 173 14.13 -8.46 -13.04
CA PHE A 173 13.48 -7.50 -12.14
C PHE A 173 14.48 -6.77 -11.25
N LEU A 174 15.41 -7.53 -10.65
CA LEU A 174 16.45 -7.04 -9.77
C LEU A 174 17.80 -7.63 -10.18
N TRP A 175 18.85 -6.80 -10.12
CA TRP A 175 20.23 -7.25 -10.31
C TRP A 175 21.18 -6.34 -9.52
N ARG A 176 22.46 -6.75 -9.43
CA ARG A 176 23.52 -5.94 -8.86
C ARG A 176 24.41 -5.36 -9.95
N GLU A 177 24.82 -4.12 -9.73
CA GLU A 177 25.87 -3.44 -10.49
C GLU A 177 26.96 -3.00 -9.54
N GLU A 178 28.22 -3.11 -9.98
CA GLU A 178 29.36 -2.59 -9.24
C GLU A 178 29.80 -1.26 -9.85
N GLU A 179 29.93 -0.25 -9.01
CA GLU A 179 30.45 1.06 -9.38
C GLU A 179 31.43 1.50 -8.29
N ASP A 180 32.67 1.80 -8.69
CA ASP A 180 33.78 2.20 -7.77
C ASP A 180 34.01 1.20 -6.61
N GLY A 181 33.82 -0.10 -6.87
CA GLY A 181 33.99 -1.16 -5.87
C GLY A 181 32.83 -1.29 -4.88
N ILE A 182 31.75 -0.58 -5.09
CA ILE A 182 30.52 -0.66 -4.30
C ILE A 182 29.44 -1.36 -5.13
N SER A 183 28.78 -2.35 -4.52
CA SER A 183 27.68 -3.08 -5.14
C SER A 183 26.35 -2.42 -4.86
N TYR A 184 25.62 -2.08 -5.92
CA TYR A 184 24.31 -1.45 -5.86
C TYR A 184 23.20 -2.39 -6.36
N ILE A 185 22.06 -2.37 -5.70
CA ILE A 185 20.83 -3.01 -6.18
C ILE A 185 20.16 -2.09 -7.21
N LYS A 186 19.91 -2.64 -8.39
CA LYS A 186 19.16 -2.00 -9.47
C LYS A 186 17.82 -2.71 -9.68
N LEU A 187 16.77 -1.94 -9.94
CA LEU A 187 15.44 -2.43 -10.25
C LEU A 187 15.03 -2.05 -11.67
N ASN A 188 14.20 -2.88 -12.29
CA ASN A 188 13.62 -2.58 -13.60
C ASN A 188 12.42 -1.65 -13.46
N GLU A 189 12.69 -0.35 -13.41
CA GLU A 189 11.67 0.70 -13.22
C GLU A 189 10.63 0.73 -14.34
N GLU A 190 11.02 0.43 -15.59
CA GLU A 190 10.06 0.41 -16.70
C GLU A 190 9.06 -0.73 -16.56
N TYR A 191 9.50 -1.87 -16.06
CA TYR A 191 8.61 -2.97 -15.75
C TYR A 191 7.69 -2.64 -14.56
N ILE A 192 8.21 -2.02 -13.51
CA ILE A 192 7.43 -1.64 -12.32
C ILE A 192 6.26 -0.72 -12.68
N LYS A 193 6.44 0.21 -13.60
CA LYS A 193 5.36 1.12 -14.07
C LYS A 193 4.17 0.40 -14.68
N GLN A 194 4.36 -0.83 -15.16
CA GLN A 194 3.34 -1.61 -15.87
C GLN A 194 3.07 -2.99 -15.26
N ILE A 195 3.61 -3.24 -14.08
CA ILE A 195 3.45 -4.54 -13.39
C ILE A 195 1.98 -4.82 -13.10
N SER A 196 1.55 -6.06 -13.32
CA SER A 196 0.22 -6.51 -12.91
C SER A 196 0.17 -6.89 -11.44
N GLU A 197 -1.01 -6.84 -10.84
CA GLU A 197 -1.17 -7.17 -9.41
C GLU A 197 -0.72 -8.60 -9.04
N PRO A 198 -0.97 -9.66 -9.84
CA PRO A 198 -0.43 -10.99 -9.54
C PRO A 198 1.10 -11.05 -9.55
N GLU A 199 1.74 -10.37 -10.51
CA GLU A 199 3.20 -10.29 -10.59
C GLU A 199 3.77 -9.53 -9.39
N LYS A 200 3.13 -8.41 -9.02
CA LYS A 200 3.45 -7.63 -7.82
C LYS A 200 3.37 -8.49 -6.55
N ALA A 201 2.34 -9.34 -6.43
CA ALA A 201 2.17 -10.22 -5.28
C ALA A 201 3.24 -11.30 -5.19
N VAL A 202 3.70 -11.85 -6.33
CA VAL A 202 4.82 -12.80 -6.35
C VAL A 202 6.11 -12.13 -5.88
N LEU A 203 6.42 -10.92 -6.34
CA LEU A 203 7.61 -10.17 -5.91
C LEU A 203 7.54 -9.75 -4.44
N ALA A 204 6.37 -9.31 -3.98
CA ALA A 204 6.14 -8.99 -2.58
C ALA A 204 6.33 -10.22 -1.67
N TYR A 205 5.91 -11.40 -2.12
CA TYR A 205 6.15 -12.63 -1.38
C TYR A 205 7.64 -13.01 -1.37
N VAL A 206 8.36 -12.84 -2.49
CA VAL A 206 9.81 -13.05 -2.54
C VAL A 206 10.52 -12.14 -1.54
N ALA A 207 10.10 -10.90 -1.39
CA ALA A 207 10.68 -9.97 -0.42
C ALA A 207 10.60 -10.44 1.05
N THR A 208 9.75 -11.45 1.37
CA THR A 208 9.72 -12.06 2.71
C THR A 208 10.81 -13.10 2.94
N LYS A 209 11.58 -13.48 1.93
CA LYS A 209 12.56 -14.58 2.02
C LYS A 209 13.90 -14.19 2.61
N ILE A 210 14.17 -12.90 2.67
CA ILE A 210 15.36 -12.34 3.31
C ILE A 210 14.96 -11.28 4.32
N GLY A 211 15.81 -11.04 5.33
CA GLY A 211 15.58 -10.02 6.34
C GLY A 211 16.04 -8.64 5.92
N ASN A 212 16.95 -8.53 4.97
CA ASN A 212 17.60 -7.29 4.56
C ASN A 212 17.15 -6.81 3.15
N GLU A 213 15.86 -6.80 2.90
CA GLU A 213 15.30 -6.17 1.73
C GLU A 213 15.41 -4.64 1.80
N CYS A 214 15.47 -4.11 3.03
CA CYS A 214 15.51 -2.70 3.31
C CYS A 214 16.95 -2.22 3.54
N GLU A 215 17.32 -1.11 2.91
CA GLU A 215 18.61 -0.44 3.07
C GLU A 215 18.48 0.82 3.91
N TRP A 216 19.47 1.05 4.77
CA TRP A 216 19.63 2.28 5.53
C TRP A 216 20.12 3.39 4.60
N ASP A 217 19.60 4.63 4.68
CA ASP A 217 19.99 5.73 3.80
C ASP A 217 21.30 6.43 4.19
N GLY A 218 22.03 5.87 5.13
CA GLY A 218 23.39 6.30 5.49
C GLY A 218 23.47 7.48 6.46
N LYS A 219 22.38 8.01 6.97
CA LYS A 219 22.39 9.11 7.91
C LYS A 219 22.38 8.63 9.35
N ALA A 220 23.51 8.76 10.02
CA ALA A 220 23.87 8.07 11.27
C ALA A 220 23.04 8.39 12.52
N ASN A 221 22.24 9.44 12.54
CA ASN A 221 21.52 9.90 13.75
C ASN A 221 20.03 9.76 13.68
N GLU A 222 19.55 8.87 12.84
CA GLU A 222 18.19 8.99 12.45
C GLU A 222 17.36 7.78 12.77
N ASN A 223 16.10 8.06 13.02
CA ASN A 223 15.06 7.08 13.22
C ASN A 223 15.11 6.00 12.14
N ARG A 224 14.73 4.78 12.50
CA ARG A 224 14.51 3.69 11.53
C ARG A 224 13.54 4.06 10.39
N SER A 225 12.94 5.24 10.43
CA SER A 225 12.14 5.83 9.35
C SER A 225 12.90 6.05 8.04
N ASN A 226 14.24 6.05 8.08
CA ASN A 226 15.08 6.17 6.89
C ASN A 226 15.42 4.83 6.24
N LEU A 227 14.88 3.74 6.76
CA LEU A 227 14.99 2.43 6.16
C LEU A 227 14.15 2.36 4.88
N LYS A 228 14.79 2.13 3.74
CA LYS A 228 14.13 2.02 2.44
C LYS A 228 14.16 0.60 1.94
N CYS A 229 12.99 0.02 1.87
CA CYS A 229 12.78 -1.31 1.32
C CYS A 229 12.62 -1.19 -0.20
N LYS A 230 13.67 -1.41 -0.97
CA LYS A 230 13.70 -1.11 -2.41
C LYS A 230 12.60 -1.81 -3.19
N ILE A 231 12.42 -3.10 -3.00
CA ILE A 231 11.38 -3.87 -3.69
C ILE A 231 9.99 -3.38 -3.28
N LEU A 232 9.68 -3.39 -2.00
CA LEU A 232 8.34 -3.06 -1.50
C LEU A 232 8.00 -1.60 -1.70
N TRP A 233 8.97 -0.70 -1.58
CA TRP A 233 8.77 0.71 -1.87
C TRP A 233 8.45 0.95 -3.34
N SER A 234 9.17 0.29 -4.25
CA SER A 234 8.93 0.39 -5.69
C SER A 234 7.57 -0.19 -6.10
N LEU A 235 7.05 -1.13 -5.31
CA LEU A 235 5.74 -1.75 -5.49
C LEU A 235 4.61 -1.03 -4.74
N ASP A 236 4.89 0.08 -4.06
CA ASP A 236 3.93 0.82 -3.24
C ASP A 236 3.26 -0.05 -2.15
N LEU A 237 4.08 -0.84 -1.45
CA LEU A 237 3.66 -1.73 -0.35
C LEU A 237 4.28 -1.36 1.01
N GLY A 238 4.92 -0.19 1.07
CA GLY A 238 5.55 0.30 2.30
C GLY A 238 6.85 -0.45 2.62
N TYR A 239 6.97 -0.96 3.82
CA TYR A 239 8.15 -1.70 4.29
C TYR A 239 7.81 -3.16 4.60
N GLN A 240 8.86 -3.96 4.66
CA GLN A 240 8.76 -5.40 4.89
C GLN A 240 8.00 -5.73 6.18
N CYS A 241 7.08 -6.69 6.07
CA CYS A 241 6.20 -7.14 7.16
C CYS A 241 5.28 -6.05 7.76
N SER A 242 5.13 -4.91 7.09
CA SER A 242 4.13 -3.91 7.46
C SER A 242 2.71 -4.47 7.30
N TYR A 243 1.75 -3.82 7.93
CA TYR A 243 0.33 -4.19 7.81
C TYR A 243 -0.12 -4.20 6.34
N THR A 244 0.21 -3.14 5.58
CA THR A 244 -0.11 -3.02 4.14
C THR A 244 0.48 -4.18 3.33
N HIS A 245 1.76 -4.52 3.56
CA HIS A 245 2.43 -5.61 2.87
C HIS A 245 1.79 -6.97 3.18
N LEU A 246 1.57 -7.27 4.46
CA LEU A 246 1.01 -8.55 4.89
C LEU A 246 -0.45 -8.72 4.46
N ASP A 247 -1.27 -7.69 4.53
CA ASP A 247 -2.66 -7.77 4.08
C ASP A 247 -2.77 -7.95 2.58
N PHE A 248 -1.91 -7.28 1.82
CA PHE A 248 -1.80 -7.51 0.38
C PHE A 248 -1.46 -8.97 0.07
N LEU A 249 -0.48 -9.56 0.75
CA LEU A 249 -0.13 -10.97 0.56
C LEU A 249 -1.24 -11.92 1.03
N ARG A 250 -1.88 -11.67 2.16
CA ARG A 250 -3.01 -12.48 2.65
C ARG A 250 -4.18 -12.48 1.66
N PHE A 251 -4.46 -11.39 1.00
CA PHE A 251 -5.46 -11.34 -0.06
C PHE A 251 -5.10 -12.25 -1.23
N TRP A 252 -3.87 -12.17 -1.74
CA TRP A 252 -3.44 -12.93 -2.90
C TRP A 252 -3.25 -14.43 -2.64
N PHE A 253 -2.82 -14.79 -1.43
CA PHE A 253 -2.54 -16.17 -1.01
C PHE A 253 -3.56 -16.75 -0.04
N ARG A 254 -4.79 -16.20 0.01
CA ARG A 254 -5.84 -16.53 0.99
C ARG A 254 -6.19 -18.01 1.08
N ASN A 255 -6.00 -18.77 0.00
CA ASN A 255 -6.26 -20.22 -0.03
C ASN A 255 -4.97 -21.05 0.08
N ASN A 256 -3.81 -20.45 0.26
CA ASN A 256 -2.54 -21.14 0.43
C ASN A 256 -2.10 -21.16 1.91
N LYS A 257 -2.55 -22.20 2.63
CA LYS A 257 -2.26 -22.37 4.06
C LYS A 257 -0.75 -22.39 4.37
N GLY A 258 0.09 -22.91 3.46
CA GLY A 258 1.54 -22.96 3.63
C GLY A 258 2.14 -21.55 3.65
N ILE A 259 1.81 -20.74 2.65
CA ILE A 259 2.27 -19.35 2.59
C ILE A 259 1.71 -18.53 3.76
N LEU A 260 0.41 -18.66 4.07
CA LEU A 260 -0.17 -17.94 5.20
C LEU A 260 0.55 -18.23 6.51
N LYS A 261 0.97 -19.47 6.74
CA LYS A 261 1.77 -19.86 7.91
C LYS A 261 3.19 -19.26 7.87
N GLU A 262 3.82 -19.21 6.70
CA GLU A 262 5.13 -18.52 6.54
C GLU A 262 5.00 -17.03 6.89
N LEU A 263 3.91 -16.37 6.51
CA LEU A 263 3.69 -14.95 6.78
C LEU A 263 3.47 -14.62 8.27
N GLU A 264 3.17 -15.60 9.13
CA GLU A 264 3.12 -15.41 10.58
C GLU A 264 4.50 -15.09 11.15
N ASN A 265 5.57 -15.52 10.46
CA ASN A 265 6.97 -15.30 10.84
C ASN A 265 7.70 -14.45 9.79
N CYS A 266 7.11 -13.39 9.35
CA CYS A 266 7.74 -12.46 8.40
C CYS A 266 8.70 -11.49 9.12
N PRO A 267 9.94 -11.29 8.59
CA PRO A 267 10.53 -12.01 7.45
C PRO A 267 10.83 -13.46 7.82
N THR A 268 10.85 -14.34 6.81
CA THR A 268 11.16 -15.77 7.03
C THR A 268 12.60 -16.00 7.48
N THR A 269 13.49 -15.08 7.12
CA THR A 269 14.88 -15.05 7.58
C THR A 269 15.12 -13.72 8.31
N PRO A 270 15.04 -13.70 9.65
CA PRO A 270 15.33 -12.50 10.43
C PRO A 270 16.75 -12.01 10.20
N ASP A 271 16.91 -10.70 10.12
CA ASP A 271 18.20 -10.05 9.91
C ASP A 271 18.61 -9.18 11.10
N GLY A 272 19.88 -8.89 11.22
CA GLY A 272 20.45 -8.08 12.30
C GLY A 272 21.72 -7.36 11.88
N ALA A 273 22.30 -6.59 12.80
CA ALA A 273 23.49 -5.79 12.52
C ALA A 273 24.73 -6.61 12.10
N THR A 274 24.82 -7.85 12.53
CA THR A 274 25.97 -8.72 12.25
C THR A 274 25.68 -9.83 11.26
N VAL A 275 24.41 -10.17 11.05
CA VAL A 275 23.94 -11.17 10.10
C VAL A 275 23.01 -10.46 9.12
N GLN A 276 23.31 -10.53 7.84
CA GLN A 276 22.58 -9.84 6.79
C GLN A 276 22.43 -10.75 5.59
N ASP A 277 21.21 -10.80 5.05
CA ASP A 277 20.89 -11.43 3.77
C ASP A 277 20.50 -10.39 2.73
N THR A 278 20.77 -10.65 1.47
CA THR A 278 20.43 -9.75 0.38
C THR A 278 20.21 -10.49 -0.92
N PHE A 279 19.44 -9.88 -1.84
CA PHE A 279 19.28 -10.41 -3.19
C PHE A 279 20.44 -9.99 -4.10
N ASP A 280 20.91 -10.95 -4.91
CA ASP A 280 21.79 -10.68 -6.04
C ASP A 280 21.00 -10.49 -7.33
N GLU A 281 19.96 -11.30 -7.50
CA GLU A 281 19.17 -11.33 -8.73
C GLU A 281 17.75 -11.81 -8.45
N ILE A 282 16.77 -11.21 -9.14
CA ILE A 282 15.39 -11.69 -9.19
C ILE A 282 14.92 -11.60 -10.64
N ASN A 283 14.46 -12.72 -11.18
CA ASN A 283 13.91 -12.86 -12.52
C ASN A 283 12.49 -13.41 -12.47
N LEU A 284 11.64 -12.95 -13.38
CA LEU A 284 10.30 -13.50 -13.59
C LEU A 284 10.18 -14.02 -15.01
N GLU A 285 9.47 -15.12 -15.15
CA GLU A 285 9.01 -15.68 -16.42
C GLU A 285 7.52 -15.93 -16.33
N ILE A 286 6.78 -15.44 -17.30
CA ILE A 286 5.33 -15.56 -17.36
C ILE A 286 4.97 -16.28 -18.63
N GLU A 287 4.23 -17.38 -18.50
CA GLU A 287 3.72 -18.18 -19.60
C GLU A 287 2.26 -18.54 -19.32
N GLY A 288 1.34 -17.97 -20.10
CA GLY A 288 -0.10 -18.11 -19.88
C GLY A 288 -0.55 -17.60 -18.52
N ASN A 289 -0.97 -18.49 -17.63
CA ASN A 289 -1.37 -18.17 -16.24
C ASN A 289 -0.31 -18.59 -15.21
N ILE A 290 0.87 -19.01 -15.64
CA ILE A 290 1.97 -19.42 -14.77
C ILE A 290 2.95 -18.26 -14.61
N ILE A 291 3.29 -17.96 -13.36
CA ILE A 291 4.35 -17.03 -13.00
C ILE A 291 5.46 -17.84 -12.32
N THR A 292 6.61 -17.89 -12.96
CA THR A 292 7.82 -18.44 -12.37
C THR A 292 8.70 -17.31 -11.89
N VAL A 293 9.09 -17.32 -10.62
CA VAL A 293 10.11 -16.42 -10.08
C VAL A 293 11.34 -17.24 -9.71
N PHE A 294 12.49 -16.73 -10.13
CA PHE A 294 13.79 -17.25 -9.74
C PHE A 294 14.53 -16.11 -9.01
N PHE A 295 15.17 -16.42 -7.89
CA PHE A 295 16.07 -15.48 -7.27
C PHE A 295 17.34 -16.16 -6.75
N LYS A 296 18.41 -15.36 -6.73
CA LYS A 296 19.66 -15.67 -6.07
C LYS A 296 19.84 -14.70 -4.90
N ALA A 297 20.20 -15.25 -3.76
CA ALA A 297 20.47 -14.50 -2.55
C ALA A 297 21.79 -14.94 -1.94
N ASN A 298 22.38 -14.02 -1.20
CA ASN A 298 23.55 -14.29 -0.39
C ASN A 298 23.38 -13.68 1.01
N GLY A 299 24.21 -14.14 1.93
CA GLY A 299 24.26 -13.61 3.28
C GLY A 299 25.67 -13.58 3.84
N ILE A 300 25.82 -12.81 4.89
CA ILE A 300 27.08 -12.60 5.59
C ILE A 300 26.85 -12.61 7.10
N ASN A 301 27.75 -13.24 7.83
CA ASN A 301 27.87 -13.08 9.28
C ASN A 301 29.24 -12.43 9.57
N MET A 302 29.20 -11.14 9.86
CA MET A 302 30.44 -10.35 10.08
C MET A 302 31.21 -10.78 11.33
N ARG A 303 30.54 -11.35 12.34
CA ARG A 303 31.19 -11.81 13.58
C ARG A 303 31.92 -13.13 13.39
N GLU A 304 31.34 -14.02 12.58
CA GLU A 304 31.90 -15.35 12.35
C GLU A 304 32.70 -15.43 11.05
N GLU A 305 32.83 -14.32 10.32
CA GLU A 305 33.51 -14.23 9.01
C GLU A 305 33.00 -15.26 8.01
N LYS A 306 31.70 -15.52 8.04
CA LYS A 306 31.02 -16.51 7.19
C LYS A 306 30.18 -15.85 6.14
N THR A 307 30.13 -16.48 4.96
CA THR A 307 29.21 -16.16 3.87
C THR A 307 28.40 -17.39 3.48
N TRP A 308 27.25 -17.14 2.91
CA TRP A 308 26.46 -18.19 2.26
C TRP A 308 25.73 -17.62 1.05
N SER A 309 25.40 -18.52 0.11
CA SER A 309 24.54 -18.18 -1.04
C SER A 309 23.59 -19.33 -1.35
N TRP A 310 22.45 -19.01 -1.92
CA TRP A 310 21.46 -19.98 -2.37
C TRP A 310 20.62 -19.42 -3.52
N THR A 311 19.87 -20.30 -4.17
CA THR A 311 18.89 -19.93 -5.19
C THR A 311 17.56 -20.57 -4.86
N GLU A 312 16.48 -19.88 -5.22
CA GLU A 312 15.13 -20.44 -5.15
C GLU A 312 14.40 -20.23 -6.47
N LYS A 313 13.57 -21.21 -6.82
CA LYS A 313 12.63 -21.12 -7.93
C LYS A 313 11.25 -21.45 -7.42
N HIS A 314 10.34 -20.50 -7.53
CA HIS A 314 8.94 -20.69 -7.15
C HIS A 314 8.06 -20.61 -8.40
N ILE A 315 7.07 -21.48 -8.49
CA ILE A 315 6.12 -21.55 -9.60
C ILE A 315 4.72 -21.34 -9.05
N PHE A 316 4.03 -20.34 -9.55
CA PHE A 316 2.67 -19.98 -9.16
C PHE A 316 1.71 -20.11 -10.34
N GLU A 317 0.48 -20.54 -10.06
CA GLU A 317 -0.64 -20.43 -10.98
C GLU A 317 -1.51 -19.24 -10.57
N PHE A 318 -1.78 -18.33 -11.50
CA PHE A 318 -2.78 -17.29 -11.34
C PHE A 318 -4.13 -17.79 -11.83
N LYS A 319 -5.12 -17.89 -10.93
CA LYS A 319 -6.45 -18.42 -11.23
C LYS A 319 -7.50 -17.83 -10.32
N LYS A 320 -8.62 -17.36 -10.89
CA LYS A 320 -9.75 -16.81 -10.11
C LYS A 320 -9.35 -15.72 -9.11
N ASN A 321 -8.49 -14.79 -9.52
CA ASN A 321 -8.00 -13.68 -8.69
C ASN A 321 -7.23 -14.13 -7.43
N GLU A 322 -6.52 -15.24 -7.51
CA GLU A 322 -5.65 -15.76 -6.46
C GLU A 322 -4.38 -16.37 -7.05
N LEU A 323 -3.36 -16.51 -6.23
CA LEU A 323 -2.12 -17.17 -6.57
C LEU A 323 -1.99 -18.49 -5.80
N ILE A 324 -1.75 -19.56 -6.54
CA ILE A 324 -1.55 -20.90 -6.01
C ILE A 324 -0.08 -21.26 -6.20
N LEU A 325 0.65 -21.49 -5.11
CA LEU A 325 2.02 -22.00 -5.20
C LEU A 325 1.97 -23.48 -5.64
N LEU A 326 2.47 -23.76 -6.83
CA LEU A 326 2.55 -25.11 -7.39
C LEU A 326 3.82 -25.84 -6.97
N LYS A 327 4.95 -25.13 -6.95
CA LYS A 327 6.25 -25.71 -6.67
C LYS A 327 7.20 -24.69 -6.07
N LYS A 328 8.08 -25.18 -5.19
CA LYS A 328 9.18 -24.44 -4.59
C LYS A 328 10.42 -25.32 -4.62
N ASP A 329 11.43 -24.91 -5.37
CA ASP A 329 12.74 -25.56 -5.44
C ASP A 329 13.75 -24.63 -4.76
N ILE A 330 14.49 -25.16 -3.79
CA ILE A 330 15.54 -24.45 -3.06
C ILE A 330 16.84 -25.18 -3.27
N SER A 331 17.89 -24.47 -3.72
CA SER A 331 19.22 -25.09 -3.85
C SER A 331 19.82 -25.42 -2.49
N GLN A 332 20.82 -26.28 -2.49
CA GLN A 332 21.69 -26.42 -1.35
C GLN A 332 22.40 -25.09 -1.10
N MET A 333 22.53 -24.70 0.18
CA MET A 333 23.23 -23.48 0.58
C MET A 333 24.75 -23.69 0.45
N GLU A 334 25.39 -22.89 -0.39
CA GLU A 334 26.84 -22.81 -0.51
C GLU A 334 27.37 -21.94 0.64
N ARG A 335 28.43 -22.38 1.30
CA ARG A 335 29.04 -21.69 2.43
C ARG A 335 30.49 -21.37 2.17
N GLY A 336 30.92 -20.18 2.60
CA GLY A 336 32.27 -19.67 2.49
C GLY A 336 32.72 -18.91 3.72
N THR A 337 33.95 -18.45 3.69
CA THR A 337 34.52 -17.54 4.66
C THR A 337 35.12 -16.33 3.94
N PHE A 338 35.23 -15.21 4.64
CA PHE A 338 35.94 -14.02 4.14
C PHE A 338 36.89 -13.54 5.25
N GLU A 339 37.97 -12.92 4.83
CA GLU A 339 38.91 -12.29 5.77
C GLU A 339 38.57 -10.80 5.87
N VAL A 340 38.31 -10.32 7.08
CA VAL A 340 38.25 -8.88 7.34
C VAL A 340 39.72 -8.37 7.25
N ARG A 341 40.07 -7.76 6.11
CA ARG A 341 41.35 -7.04 6.04
C ARG A 341 41.29 -5.90 7.06
N GLY A 342 41.97 -6.13 8.19
CA GLY A 342 42.16 -5.08 9.19
C GLY A 342 42.91 -3.89 8.54
N ASN A 343 42.30 -2.72 8.61
CA ASN A 343 42.98 -1.45 8.31
C ASN A 343 43.90 -1.08 9.48
#